data_0ec3ec4852c42fc3d6d799eac44e46aa
#
_entry.id   0ec3ec4852c42fc3d6d799eac44e46aa
#
_cell.length_a   1.000
_cell.length_b   1.000
_cell.length_c   1.000
_cell.angle_alpha   90.00
_cell.angle_beta   90.00
_cell.angle_gamma   90.00
#
_symmetry.space_group_name_H-M   'P 1'
#
loop_
_entity.id
_entity.type
_entity.pdbx_description
1 polymer ?
#
loop_
_entity_poly.entity_id
_entity_poly.type
_entity_poly.pdbx_seq_one_letter_code
_entity_poly.pdbx_strand_id
1 'polypeptide(L)'
;MKNHLEMLRIYCAAVEAESFKEAAARLGMSPQAVTRAVQDAEALAGEIFFHRNTRRVRATEAGKAFAQRARDLVTRMDELLRPQDNRIDAGIAGPVRLTAPKSIGERFLMPALACLAEAHPGIMIDLRLSDTLTDPIAEQIDVGVRIGFMRDSRFVVRPASRVGFHVIGSPGLIARVGVPADLEGLARLPTTGFIDKNTGRPWSWQFSNGQQFRATNLTFQTDDADCECQAIVAGLGFGQVESYLAQPLLRAGKVVSVLEDLAPEPWPVYVYRPQRGPVPARIRLVFDAMLAALEASGLQHGPHAEG
;
A
#
# COMPACT_ATOMS: atom_id res chain seq x y z
N MET A 1 -22.98 -12.86 24.77
CA MET A 1 -21.66 -13.36 25.25
C MET A 1 -21.32 -12.63 26.53
N LYS A 2 -21.12 -13.35 27.67
CA LYS A 2 -20.65 -12.72 28.91
C LYS A 2 -19.20 -12.25 28.69
N ASN A 3 -18.91 -10.99 29.00
CA ASN A 3 -17.54 -10.45 28.89
C ASN A 3 -16.71 -10.90 30.11
N HIS A 4 -16.08 -12.05 29.99
CA HIS A 4 -15.28 -12.67 31.07
C HIS A 4 -14.13 -11.78 31.53
N LEU A 5 -13.52 -11.01 30.62
CA LEU A 5 -12.41 -10.11 30.97
C LEU A 5 -12.86 -8.98 31.89
N GLU A 6 -14.02 -8.39 31.59
CA GLU A 6 -14.63 -7.37 32.44
C GLU A 6 -15.02 -7.92 33.80
N MET A 7 -15.60 -9.12 33.81
CA MET A 7 -15.88 -9.84 35.06
C MET A 7 -14.62 -10.04 35.92
N LEU A 8 -13.47 -10.44 35.31
CA LEU A 8 -12.20 -10.60 36.03
C LEU A 8 -11.68 -9.27 36.57
N ARG A 9 -11.79 -8.17 35.81
CA ARG A 9 -11.40 -6.83 36.27
C ARG A 9 -12.22 -6.39 37.49
N ILE A 10 -13.54 -6.57 37.41
CA ILE A 10 -14.44 -6.23 38.52
C ILE A 10 -14.14 -7.11 39.73
N TYR A 11 -13.86 -8.40 39.53
CA TYR A 11 -13.51 -9.33 40.58
C TYR A 11 -12.20 -8.93 41.30
N CYS A 12 -11.14 -8.59 40.56
CA CYS A 12 -9.89 -8.13 41.13
C CYS A 12 -10.09 -6.86 42.00
N ALA A 13 -10.85 -5.90 41.48
CA ALA A 13 -11.19 -4.69 42.25
C ALA A 13 -12.00 -4.98 43.53
N ALA A 14 -12.90 -5.98 43.47
CA ALA A 14 -13.67 -6.42 44.62
C ALA A 14 -12.81 -7.07 45.71
N VAL A 15 -11.73 -7.75 45.37
CA VAL A 15 -10.78 -8.36 46.30
C VAL A 15 -9.91 -7.29 47.01
N GLU A 16 -9.61 -6.19 46.31
CA GLU A 16 -8.74 -5.10 46.78
C GLU A 16 -9.51 -4.06 47.63
N ALA A 17 -10.82 -4.01 47.48
CA ALA A 17 -11.65 -3.05 48.23
C ALA A 17 -12.12 -3.64 49.57
N GLU A 18 -12.39 -2.75 50.53
CA GLU A 18 -12.95 -3.15 51.85
C GLU A 18 -14.43 -3.58 51.75
N SER A 19 -15.10 -3.16 50.69
CA SER A 19 -16.52 -3.51 50.42
C SER A 19 -16.85 -3.48 48.94
N PHE A 20 -17.88 -4.21 48.53
CA PHE A 20 -18.39 -4.14 47.14
C PHE A 20 -18.93 -2.77 46.76
N LYS A 21 -19.37 -1.95 47.75
CA LYS A 21 -19.76 -0.57 47.49
C LYS A 21 -18.57 0.30 47.12
N GLU A 22 -17.43 0.09 47.77
CA GLU A 22 -16.18 0.80 47.45
C GLU A 22 -15.64 0.36 46.08
N ALA A 23 -15.61 -0.94 45.80
CA ALA A 23 -15.21 -1.44 44.48
C ALA A 23 -16.09 -0.84 43.38
N ALA A 24 -17.40 -0.77 43.59
CA ALA A 24 -18.35 -0.19 42.67
C ALA A 24 -18.07 1.32 42.42
N ALA A 25 -17.78 2.07 43.49
CA ALA A 25 -17.43 3.47 43.38
C ALA A 25 -16.14 3.71 42.59
N ARG A 26 -15.08 2.88 42.82
CA ARG A 26 -13.81 2.94 42.07
C ARG A 26 -14.00 2.65 40.60
N LEU A 27 -14.92 1.75 40.25
CA LEU A 27 -15.18 1.32 38.88
C LEU A 27 -16.29 2.10 38.17
N GLY A 28 -16.94 3.07 38.85
CA GLY A 28 -18.02 3.84 38.26
C GLY A 28 -19.28 3.03 37.94
N MET A 29 -19.56 1.95 38.72
CA MET A 29 -20.69 1.04 38.48
C MET A 29 -21.59 0.86 39.72
N SER A 30 -22.68 0.10 39.56
CA SER A 30 -23.56 -0.21 40.68
C SER A 30 -22.98 -1.35 41.57
N PRO A 31 -23.22 -1.33 42.90
CA PRO A 31 -22.83 -2.42 43.78
C PRO A 31 -23.42 -3.78 43.39
N GLN A 32 -24.60 -3.79 42.76
CA GLN A 32 -25.23 -4.99 42.24
C GLN A 32 -24.44 -5.60 41.08
N ALA A 33 -23.82 -4.75 40.21
CA ALA A 33 -22.97 -5.24 39.11
C ALA A 33 -21.70 -5.94 39.64
N VAL A 34 -21.07 -5.36 40.68
CA VAL A 34 -19.92 -5.99 41.35
C VAL A 34 -20.34 -7.32 41.99
N THR A 35 -21.46 -7.35 42.70
CA THR A 35 -21.99 -8.59 43.31
C THR A 35 -22.22 -9.68 42.24
N ARG A 36 -22.81 -9.30 41.11
CA ARG A 36 -23.09 -10.23 40.02
C ARG A 36 -21.80 -10.75 39.38
N ALA A 37 -20.80 -9.92 39.16
CA ALA A 37 -19.51 -10.33 38.61
C ALA A 37 -18.80 -11.33 39.54
N VAL A 38 -18.81 -11.09 40.85
CA VAL A 38 -18.27 -12.02 41.85
C VAL A 38 -19.03 -13.36 41.82
N GLN A 39 -20.37 -13.35 41.82
CA GLN A 39 -21.18 -14.56 41.71
C GLN A 39 -20.94 -15.34 40.42
N ASP A 40 -20.80 -14.63 39.29
CA ASP A 40 -20.47 -15.25 38.01
C ASP A 40 -19.08 -15.91 38.05
N ALA A 41 -18.09 -15.28 38.70
CA ALA A 41 -16.75 -15.85 38.89
C ALA A 41 -16.78 -17.09 39.78
N GLU A 42 -17.46 -17.05 40.91
CA GLU A 42 -17.67 -18.19 41.82
C GLU A 42 -18.39 -19.36 41.13
N ALA A 43 -19.42 -19.04 40.34
CA ALA A 43 -20.17 -20.06 39.59
C ALA A 43 -19.31 -20.73 38.47
N LEU A 44 -18.47 -19.96 37.79
CA LEU A 44 -17.56 -20.51 36.77
C LEU A 44 -16.43 -21.35 37.37
N ALA A 45 -15.94 -20.95 38.54
CA ALA A 45 -14.87 -21.69 39.23
C ALA A 45 -15.38 -22.88 40.08
N GLY A 46 -16.67 -22.90 40.37
CA GLY A 46 -17.27 -23.90 41.25
C GLY A 46 -16.82 -23.78 42.70
N GLU A 47 -16.39 -22.58 43.14
CA GLU A 47 -15.82 -22.37 44.47
C GLU A 47 -16.24 -21.01 45.03
N ILE A 48 -16.35 -20.94 46.39
CA ILE A 48 -16.71 -19.71 47.10
C ILE A 48 -15.47 -18.87 47.31
N PHE A 49 -15.49 -17.64 46.80
CA PHE A 49 -14.36 -16.73 46.89
C PHE A 49 -14.51 -15.63 47.95
N PHE A 50 -15.71 -15.43 48.49
CA PHE A 50 -15.95 -14.44 49.57
C PHE A 50 -16.78 -15.02 50.71
N HIS A 51 -16.33 -14.75 51.92
CA HIS A 51 -17.14 -14.95 53.12
C HIS A 51 -18.18 -13.85 53.21
N ARG A 52 -19.47 -14.25 53.18
CA ARG A 52 -20.61 -13.32 53.34
C ARG A 52 -20.92 -13.12 54.81
N ASN A 53 -20.43 -12.05 55.39
CA ASN A 53 -20.92 -11.59 56.70
C ASN A 53 -21.51 -10.17 56.52
N THR A 54 -22.60 -9.86 57.21
CA THR A 54 -23.43 -8.64 57.02
C THR A 54 -22.70 -7.31 57.29
N ARG A 55 -21.45 -7.34 57.77
CA ARG A 55 -20.67 -6.15 58.13
C ARG A 55 -19.33 -6.00 57.44
N ARG A 56 -18.76 -7.07 56.88
CA ARG A 56 -17.48 -7.00 56.13
C ARG A 56 -17.43 -8.10 55.04
N VAL A 57 -16.92 -7.72 53.89
CA VAL A 57 -16.65 -8.65 52.78
C VAL A 57 -15.17 -8.98 52.85
N ARG A 58 -14.81 -10.27 53.02
CA ARG A 58 -13.43 -10.74 53.02
C ARG A 58 -13.29 -11.88 52.01
N ALA A 59 -12.28 -11.77 51.14
CA ALA A 59 -11.93 -12.84 50.22
C ALA A 59 -11.39 -14.08 50.99
N THR A 60 -11.78 -15.26 50.58
CA THR A 60 -11.19 -16.54 51.01
C THR A 60 -9.78 -16.68 50.49
N GLU A 61 -8.98 -17.63 51.01
CA GLU A 61 -7.65 -17.91 50.42
C GLU A 61 -7.76 -18.36 48.96
N ALA A 62 -8.76 -19.16 48.60
CA ALA A 62 -9.08 -19.51 47.23
C ALA A 62 -9.42 -18.26 46.39
N GLY A 63 -10.19 -17.33 46.92
CA GLY A 63 -10.53 -16.07 46.26
C GLY A 63 -9.30 -15.19 46.01
N LYS A 64 -8.38 -15.09 46.99
CA LYS A 64 -7.11 -14.36 46.81
C LYS A 64 -6.21 -15.01 45.73
N ALA A 65 -6.10 -16.33 45.75
CA ALA A 65 -5.31 -17.08 44.76
C ALA A 65 -5.92 -16.94 43.37
N PHE A 66 -7.24 -16.95 43.24
CA PHE A 66 -7.92 -16.69 41.97
C PHE A 66 -7.69 -15.24 41.50
N ALA A 67 -7.77 -14.23 42.39
CA ALA A 67 -7.52 -12.84 42.06
C ALA A 67 -6.09 -12.61 41.52
N GLN A 68 -5.09 -13.31 42.09
CA GLN A 68 -3.73 -13.21 41.58
C GLN A 68 -3.62 -13.70 40.14
N ARG A 69 -4.18 -14.88 39.83
CA ARG A 69 -4.20 -15.43 38.47
C ARG A 69 -5.02 -14.58 37.51
N ALA A 70 -6.15 -14.01 37.99
CA ALA A 70 -6.99 -13.11 37.21
C ALA A 70 -6.25 -11.81 36.84
N ARG A 71 -5.48 -11.21 37.76
CA ARG A 71 -4.62 -10.04 37.49
C ARG A 71 -3.60 -10.31 36.40
N ASP A 72 -2.90 -11.42 36.50
CA ASP A 72 -1.88 -11.81 35.49
C ASP A 72 -2.51 -11.92 34.09
N LEU A 73 -3.71 -12.51 33.99
CA LEU A 73 -4.43 -12.61 32.73
C LEU A 73 -4.91 -11.23 32.21
N VAL A 74 -5.46 -10.40 33.07
CA VAL A 74 -5.90 -9.05 32.73
C VAL A 74 -4.70 -8.22 32.26
N THR A 75 -3.59 -8.26 32.96
CA THR A 75 -2.37 -7.55 32.60
C THR A 75 -1.84 -7.98 31.22
N ARG A 76 -1.73 -9.30 31.00
CA ARG A 76 -1.30 -9.84 29.69
C ARG A 76 -2.24 -9.45 28.55
N MET A 77 -3.54 -9.43 28.81
CA MET A 77 -4.53 -9.00 27.83
C MET A 77 -4.42 -7.49 27.54
N ASP A 78 -4.22 -6.67 28.59
CA ASP A 78 -4.02 -5.23 28.44
C ASP A 78 -2.71 -4.94 27.70
N GLU A 79 -1.65 -5.72 27.92
CA GLU A 79 -0.39 -5.65 27.17
C GLU A 79 -0.59 -6.02 25.70
N LEU A 80 -1.37 -7.07 25.42
CA LEU A 80 -1.70 -7.51 24.07
C LEU A 80 -2.54 -6.45 23.31
N LEU A 81 -3.47 -5.82 24.01
CA LEU A 81 -4.41 -4.85 23.42
C LEU A 81 -3.86 -3.39 23.47
N ARG A 82 -2.75 -3.16 24.17
CA ARG A 82 -2.11 -1.83 24.11
C ARG A 82 -1.71 -1.52 22.68
N PRO A 83 -2.11 -0.36 22.14
CA PRO A 83 -1.50 0.12 20.90
C PRO A 83 0.01 0.12 21.09
N GLN A 84 0.75 -0.42 20.12
CA GLN A 84 2.22 -0.48 20.17
C GLN A 84 2.87 0.92 20.04
N ASP A 85 2.13 1.99 20.31
CA ASP A 85 2.55 3.39 20.15
C ASP A 85 3.63 3.85 21.16
N ASN A 86 3.96 3.06 22.18
CA ASN A 86 4.93 3.47 23.22
C ASN A 86 6.33 2.81 23.11
N ARG A 87 6.60 2.03 22.05
CA ARG A 87 7.97 1.72 21.63
C ARG A 87 8.12 2.29 20.24
N ILE A 88 8.81 3.42 20.11
CA ILE A 88 9.07 4.10 18.84
C ILE A 88 9.63 3.13 17.79
N ASP A 89 10.33 2.09 18.19
CA ASP A 89 10.89 1.07 17.29
C ASP A 89 10.02 -0.18 17.07
N ALA A 90 9.18 -0.59 18.04
CA ALA A 90 8.41 -1.84 17.93
C ALA A 90 7.21 -1.74 16.98
N GLY A 91 6.66 -0.53 16.75
CA GLY A 91 5.56 -0.29 15.79
C GLY A 91 6.03 -0.11 14.34
N ILE A 92 7.33 0.12 14.15
CA ILE A 92 7.94 0.35 12.84
C ILE A 92 8.50 -0.95 12.25
N ALA A 93 8.89 -1.92 13.09
CA ALA A 93 9.43 -3.20 12.62
C ALA A 93 8.38 -4.10 11.96
N GLY A 94 8.84 -4.92 11.02
CA GLY A 94 8.05 -5.97 10.36
C GLY A 94 7.97 -5.83 8.84
N PRO A 95 7.30 -6.78 8.16
CA PRO A 95 7.19 -6.80 6.72
C PRO A 95 6.24 -5.72 6.20
N VAL A 96 6.60 -5.14 5.04
CA VAL A 96 5.74 -4.28 4.24
C VAL A 96 5.83 -4.75 2.79
N ARG A 97 4.71 -5.21 2.25
CA ARG A 97 4.63 -5.69 0.87
C ARG A 97 4.19 -4.60 -0.07
N LEU A 98 4.99 -4.35 -1.10
CA LEU A 98 4.84 -3.29 -2.06
C LEU A 98 4.61 -3.83 -3.46
N THR A 99 3.89 -3.07 -4.28
CA THR A 99 3.82 -3.32 -5.73
C THR A 99 3.97 -2.02 -6.51
N ALA A 100 4.64 -2.10 -7.64
CA ALA A 100 4.80 -0.99 -8.58
C ALA A 100 5.04 -1.50 -9.99
N PRO A 101 4.77 -0.69 -11.06
CA PRO A 101 5.30 -0.94 -12.38
C PRO A 101 6.82 -1.09 -12.32
N LYS A 102 7.36 -2.05 -13.10
CA LYS A 102 8.79 -2.42 -13.01
C LYS A 102 9.70 -1.20 -13.17
N SER A 103 9.54 -0.46 -14.25
CA SER A 103 10.37 0.71 -14.55
C SER A 103 10.28 1.82 -13.50
N ILE A 104 9.12 2.05 -12.89
CA ILE A 104 8.94 3.02 -11.79
C ILE A 104 9.63 2.51 -10.52
N GLY A 105 9.43 1.25 -10.17
CA GLY A 105 10.04 0.65 -8.99
C GLY A 105 11.55 0.74 -9.01
N GLU A 106 12.16 0.34 -10.11
CA GLU A 106 13.61 0.32 -10.27
C GLU A 106 14.24 1.72 -10.31
N ARG A 107 13.61 2.70 -10.99
CA ARG A 107 14.19 4.02 -11.20
C ARG A 107 13.90 5.03 -10.09
N PHE A 108 12.71 5.00 -9.53
CA PHE A 108 12.24 6.07 -8.64
C PHE A 108 12.03 5.63 -7.21
N LEU A 109 11.59 4.37 -6.99
CA LEU A 109 11.30 3.91 -5.64
C LEU A 109 12.53 3.32 -4.94
N MET A 110 13.37 2.58 -5.65
CA MET A 110 14.52 1.89 -5.04
C MET A 110 15.45 2.81 -4.24
N PRO A 111 15.84 4.02 -4.70
CA PRO A 111 16.68 4.91 -3.90
C PRO A 111 16.02 5.31 -2.58
N ALA A 112 14.73 5.67 -2.60
CA ALA A 112 14.00 6.07 -1.41
C ALA A 112 13.77 4.89 -0.45
N LEU A 113 13.47 3.71 -0.96
CA LEU A 113 13.30 2.50 -0.18
C LEU A 113 14.62 2.05 0.47
N ALA A 114 15.76 2.24 -0.20
CA ALA A 114 17.09 1.97 0.36
C ALA A 114 17.38 2.91 1.54
N CYS A 115 17.17 4.21 1.39
CA CYS A 115 17.32 5.18 2.48
C CYS A 115 16.38 4.86 3.66
N LEU A 116 15.13 4.46 3.38
CA LEU A 116 14.17 4.09 4.42
C LEU A 116 14.63 2.85 5.19
N ALA A 117 15.11 1.82 4.49
CA ALA A 117 15.60 0.59 5.11
C ALA A 117 16.85 0.83 5.97
N GLU A 118 17.73 1.75 5.55
CA GLU A 118 18.90 2.16 6.32
C GLU A 118 18.48 2.92 7.60
N ALA A 119 17.52 3.83 7.50
CA ALA A 119 17.00 4.58 8.64
C ALA A 119 16.17 3.72 9.61
N HIS A 120 15.55 2.66 9.12
CA HIS A 120 14.66 1.77 9.88
C HIS A 120 14.98 0.29 9.64
N PRO A 121 16.08 -0.26 10.20
CA PRO A 121 16.55 -1.64 9.95
C PRO A 121 15.55 -2.74 10.34
N GLY A 122 14.54 -2.40 11.15
CA GLY A 122 13.45 -3.31 11.51
C GLY A 122 12.37 -3.50 10.45
N ILE A 123 12.34 -2.67 9.40
CA ILE A 123 11.38 -2.81 8.29
C ILE A 123 11.94 -3.82 7.28
N MET A 124 11.15 -4.85 6.97
CA MET A 124 11.46 -5.75 5.86
C MET A 124 10.60 -5.38 4.64
N ILE A 125 11.23 -4.93 3.56
CA ILE A 125 10.57 -4.56 2.31
C ILE A 125 10.45 -5.79 1.40
N ASP A 126 9.20 -6.15 1.04
CA ASP A 126 8.86 -7.17 0.01
C ASP A 126 8.34 -6.40 -1.23
N LEU A 127 9.24 -6.01 -2.14
CA LEU A 127 8.90 -5.26 -3.35
C LEU A 127 8.62 -6.22 -4.51
N ARG A 128 7.40 -6.15 -5.05
CA ARG A 128 6.95 -6.93 -6.21
C ARG A 128 6.69 -6.00 -7.38
N LEU A 129 7.53 -6.12 -8.38
CA LEU A 129 7.44 -5.33 -9.61
C LEU A 129 6.52 -6.05 -10.59
N SER A 130 5.40 -5.41 -10.92
CA SER A 130 4.40 -5.99 -11.82
C SER A 130 3.56 -4.92 -12.49
N ASP A 131 3.41 -5.04 -13.81
CA ASP A 131 2.50 -4.23 -14.61
C ASP A 131 1.08 -4.84 -14.67
N THR A 132 0.87 -5.98 -13.99
CA THR A 132 -0.44 -6.66 -13.94
C THR A 132 -1.36 -5.99 -12.91
N LEU A 133 -2.62 -5.83 -13.26
CA LEU A 133 -3.68 -5.41 -12.35
C LEU A 133 -4.12 -6.61 -11.49
N THR A 134 -3.32 -6.96 -10.50
CA THR A 134 -3.71 -7.99 -9.54
C THR A 134 -4.63 -7.40 -8.48
N ASP A 135 -5.45 -8.23 -7.82
CA ASP A 135 -6.21 -7.79 -6.65
C ASP A 135 -5.25 -7.57 -5.47
N PRO A 136 -4.98 -6.30 -5.08
CA PRO A 136 -4.04 -6.01 -3.99
C PRO A 136 -4.44 -6.64 -2.65
N ILE A 137 -5.73 -6.96 -2.48
CA ILE A 137 -6.24 -7.59 -1.26
C ILE A 137 -5.89 -9.08 -1.25
N ALA A 138 -6.08 -9.76 -2.38
CA ALA A 138 -5.73 -11.18 -2.52
C ALA A 138 -4.21 -11.40 -2.39
N GLU A 139 -3.40 -10.49 -2.91
CA GLU A 139 -1.94 -10.55 -2.82
C GLU A 139 -1.35 -9.96 -1.54
N GLN A 140 -2.21 -9.48 -0.63
CA GLN A 140 -1.80 -8.87 0.64
C GLN A 140 -0.84 -7.68 0.46
N ILE A 141 -1.08 -6.84 -0.54
CA ILE A 141 -0.29 -5.63 -0.79
C ILE A 141 -0.65 -4.58 0.27
N ASP A 142 0.38 -4.03 0.92
CA ASP A 142 0.24 -2.96 1.89
C ASP A 142 0.27 -1.57 1.24
N VAL A 143 1.15 -1.37 0.25
CA VAL A 143 1.27 -0.11 -0.51
C VAL A 143 1.55 -0.42 -1.98
N GLY A 144 0.95 0.33 -2.88
CA GLY A 144 1.19 0.16 -4.31
C GLY A 144 1.29 1.48 -5.08
N VAL A 145 1.89 1.41 -6.26
CA VAL A 145 1.93 2.48 -7.25
C VAL A 145 1.18 2.06 -8.50
N ARG A 146 0.43 2.97 -9.09
CA ARG A 146 -0.29 2.75 -10.36
C ARG A 146 -0.22 3.98 -11.25
N ILE A 147 -0.14 3.72 -12.56
CA ILE A 147 -0.33 4.71 -13.62
C ILE A 147 -1.75 4.57 -14.15
N GLY A 148 -2.42 5.69 -14.42
CA GLY A 148 -3.76 5.72 -14.99
C GLY A 148 -4.85 5.99 -13.97
N PHE A 149 -6.10 5.66 -14.30
CA PHE A 149 -7.26 6.06 -13.52
C PHE A 149 -7.68 4.99 -12.53
N MET A 150 -7.68 5.33 -11.25
CA MET A 150 -8.09 4.46 -10.17
C MET A 150 -9.42 4.93 -9.58
N ARG A 151 -10.48 4.11 -9.67
CA ARG A 151 -11.85 4.44 -9.20
C ARG A 151 -12.36 3.49 -8.12
N ASP A 152 -11.48 2.82 -7.39
CA ASP A 152 -11.90 1.84 -6.39
C ASP A 152 -11.90 2.46 -4.99
N SER A 153 -13.08 2.58 -4.38
CA SER A 153 -13.29 3.15 -3.03
C SER A 153 -12.71 2.30 -1.89
N ARG A 154 -12.25 1.07 -2.18
CA ARG A 154 -11.58 0.20 -1.19
C ARG A 154 -10.17 0.66 -0.85
N PHE A 155 -9.65 1.67 -1.54
CA PHE A 155 -8.30 2.17 -1.38
C PHE A 155 -8.27 3.62 -0.93
N VAL A 156 -7.28 3.96 -0.11
CA VAL A 156 -6.81 5.33 0.08
C VAL A 156 -5.81 5.60 -1.03
N VAL A 157 -6.09 6.57 -1.88
CA VAL A 157 -5.31 6.90 -3.07
C VAL A 157 -4.79 8.33 -2.94
N ARG A 158 -3.51 8.55 -3.24
CA ARG A 158 -2.87 9.86 -3.30
C ARG A 158 -2.24 10.06 -4.67
N PRO A 159 -2.59 11.14 -5.40
CA PRO A 159 -1.85 11.51 -6.59
C PRO A 159 -0.43 11.91 -6.20
N ALA A 160 0.55 11.36 -6.89
CA ALA A 160 1.97 11.59 -6.62
C ALA A 160 2.63 12.36 -7.75
N SER A 161 2.28 12.06 -9.01
CA SER A 161 2.88 12.66 -10.18
C SER A 161 1.98 12.45 -11.40
N ARG A 162 2.49 12.83 -12.57
CA ARG A 162 1.88 12.54 -13.87
C ARG A 162 2.95 12.01 -14.81
N VAL A 163 2.57 11.22 -15.80
CA VAL A 163 3.47 10.68 -16.81
C VAL A 163 2.93 10.97 -18.20
N GLY A 164 3.74 11.57 -19.03
CA GLY A 164 3.46 11.77 -20.45
C GLY A 164 3.88 10.57 -21.28
N PHE A 165 3.54 10.61 -22.57
CA PHE A 165 3.90 9.57 -23.54
C PHE A 165 4.48 10.20 -24.79
N HIS A 166 5.47 9.51 -25.41
CA HIS A 166 6.06 9.88 -26.68
C HIS A 166 5.93 8.73 -27.66
N VAL A 167 5.65 9.05 -28.90
CA VAL A 167 5.88 8.11 -30.02
C VAL A 167 7.30 8.36 -30.50
N ILE A 168 8.16 7.35 -30.41
CA ILE A 168 9.57 7.46 -30.76
C ILE A 168 9.97 6.44 -31.82
N GLY A 169 10.99 6.80 -32.62
CA GLY A 169 11.63 5.90 -33.56
C GLY A 169 13.13 6.20 -33.66
N SER A 170 13.95 5.21 -34.00
CA SER A 170 15.38 5.47 -34.19
C SER A 170 15.65 6.29 -35.48
N PRO A 171 16.72 7.10 -35.53
CA PRO A 171 17.10 7.83 -36.75
C PRO A 171 17.29 6.89 -37.96
N GLY A 172 17.85 5.70 -37.74
CA GLY A 172 18.03 4.70 -38.80
C GLY A 172 16.70 4.14 -39.33
N LEU A 173 15.70 3.94 -38.49
CA LEU A 173 14.36 3.57 -38.93
C LEU A 173 13.75 4.71 -39.76
N ILE A 174 13.77 5.92 -39.26
CA ILE A 174 13.21 7.10 -39.93
C ILE A 174 13.83 7.32 -41.30
N ALA A 175 15.14 7.16 -41.41
CA ALA A 175 15.84 7.25 -42.71
C ALA A 175 15.37 6.21 -43.74
N ARG A 176 14.94 5.02 -43.29
CA ARG A 176 14.43 3.95 -44.17
C ARG A 176 12.98 4.11 -44.56
N VAL A 177 12.13 4.52 -43.63
CA VAL A 177 10.65 4.46 -43.82
C VAL A 177 9.96 5.81 -43.79
N GLY A 178 10.71 6.89 -43.49
CA GLY A 178 10.16 8.25 -43.33
C GLY A 178 9.55 8.50 -41.95
N VAL A 179 9.09 9.75 -41.75
CA VAL A 179 8.37 10.21 -40.54
C VAL A 179 6.87 10.09 -40.81
N PRO A 180 6.08 9.45 -39.92
CA PRO A 180 4.64 9.43 -40.06
C PRO A 180 4.07 10.85 -39.90
N ALA A 181 3.22 11.28 -40.84
CA ALA A 181 2.55 12.59 -40.78
C ALA A 181 1.31 12.57 -39.89
N ASP A 182 0.69 11.41 -39.74
CA ASP A 182 -0.55 11.19 -38.99
C ASP A 182 -0.67 9.70 -38.58
N LEU A 183 -1.79 9.35 -37.93
CA LEU A 183 -2.03 7.98 -37.48
C LEU A 183 -2.27 7.00 -38.63
N GLU A 184 -2.78 7.46 -39.79
CA GLU A 184 -2.96 6.62 -40.95
C GLU A 184 -1.61 6.26 -41.59
N GLY A 185 -0.72 7.23 -41.67
CA GLY A 185 0.68 7.03 -42.08
C GLY A 185 1.41 6.08 -41.12
N LEU A 186 1.25 6.26 -39.81
CA LEU A 186 1.83 5.39 -38.80
C LEU A 186 1.36 3.95 -38.94
N ALA A 187 0.09 3.70 -39.25
CA ALA A 187 -0.46 2.35 -39.42
C ALA A 187 0.20 1.51 -40.49
N ARG A 188 0.87 2.17 -41.46
CA ARG A 188 1.57 1.52 -42.58
C ARG A 188 3.05 1.23 -42.27
N LEU A 189 3.56 1.85 -41.18
CA LEU A 189 4.97 1.73 -40.78
C LEU A 189 5.17 0.62 -39.77
N PRO A 190 6.39 0.07 -39.67
CA PRO A 190 6.70 -0.91 -38.62
C PRO A 190 6.57 -0.33 -37.23
N THR A 191 5.90 -1.05 -36.34
CA THR A 191 5.66 -0.65 -34.96
C THR A 191 6.08 -1.72 -33.97
N THR A 192 6.39 -1.32 -32.75
CA THR A 192 6.53 -2.22 -31.60
C THR A 192 5.23 -2.25 -30.78
N GLY A 193 5.12 -3.17 -29.86
CA GLY A 193 3.96 -3.25 -28.98
C GLY A 193 4.32 -3.73 -27.58
N PHE A 194 3.85 -3.00 -26.60
CA PHE A 194 3.86 -3.45 -25.22
C PHE A 194 2.66 -4.36 -24.96
N ILE A 195 2.91 -5.58 -24.46
CA ILE A 195 1.84 -6.54 -24.14
C ILE A 195 1.25 -6.19 -22.76
N ASP A 196 -0.02 -5.83 -22.75
CA ASP A 196 -0.78 -5.75 -21.50
C ASP A 196 -1.00 -7.15 -20.93
N LYS A 197 -0.34 -7.44 -19.81
CA LYS A 197 -0.42 -8.73 -19.12
C LYS A 197 -1.82 -9.11 -18.65
N ASN A 198 -2.73 -8.11 -18.49
CA ASN A 198 -4.10 -8.36 -18.05
C ASN A 198 -4.97 -8.90 -19.19
N THR A 199 -4.71 -8.44 -20.41
CA THR A 199 -5.50 -8.82 -21.59
C THR A 199 -4.77 -9.79 -22.50
N GLY A 200 -3.45 -9.92 -22.36
CA GLY A 200 -2.57 -10.69 -23.27
C GLY A 200 -2.47 -10.09 -24.67
N ARG A 201 -2.87 -8.82 -24.84
CA ARG A 201 -2.89 -8.13 -26.14
C ARG A 201 -1.97 -6.92 -26.10
N PRO A 202 -1.47 -6.46 -27.28
CA PRO A 202 -0.74 -5.21 -27.37
C PRO A 202 -1.59 -4.05 -26.83
N TRP A 203 -0.97 -3.22 -26.02
CA TRP A 203 -1.57 -1.99 -25.51
C TRP A 203 -1.95 -1.08 -26.67
N SER A 204 -3.17 -0.53 -26.65
CA SER A 204 -3.57 0.47 -27.63
C SER A 204 -2.93 1.80 -27.28
N TRP A 205 -2.19 2.40 -28.20
CA TRP A 205 -1.57 3.69 -27.99
C TRP A 205 -2.65 4.77 -27.81
N GLN A 206 -2.39 5.69 -26.91
CA GLN A 206 -3.32 6.77 -26.58
C GLN A 206 -2.87 8.06 -27.23
N PHE A 207 -3.80 8.84 -27.74
CA PHE A 207 -3.54 10.13 -28.36
C PHE A 207 -4.48 11.19 -27.81
N SER A 208 -4.23 12.47 -28.16
CA SER A 208 -5.10 13.59 -27.82
C SER A 208 -6.54 13.33 -28.27
N ASN A 209 -7.51 14.04 -27.65
CA ASN A 209 -8.94 13.90 -27.94
C ASN A 209 -9.52 12.50 -27.73
N GLY A 210 -8.84 11.65 -26.92
CA GLY A 210 -9.29 10.29 -26.65
C GLY A 210 -9.12 9.31 -27.82
N GLN A 211 -8.40 9.70 -28.85
CA GLN A 211 -8.09 8.80 -29.97
C GLN A 211 -7.22 7.64 -29.50
N GLN A 212 -7.49 6.47 -30.03
CA GLN A 212 -6.72 5.25 -29.79
C GLN A 212 -6.17 4.70 -31.11
N PHE A 213 -4.91 4.31 -31.07
CA PHE A 213 -4.27 3.64 -32.19
C PHE A 213 -3.92 2.21 -31.79
N ARG A 214 -4.39 1.27 -32.59
CA ARG A 214 -4.01 -0.12 -32.45
C ARG A 214 -2.99 -0.46 -33.52
N ALA A 215 -1.79 -0.76 -33.13
CA ALA A 215 -0.71 -1.16 -34.03
C ALA A 215 -1.10 -2.43 -34.80
N THR A 216 -1.08 -2.36 -36.12
CA THR A 216 -1.43 -3.47 -37.03
C THR A 216 -0.20 -4.06 -37.71
N ASN A 217 0.86 -3.28 -37.91
CA ASN A 217 2.12 -3.70 -38.48
C ASN A 217 3.19 -3.90 -37.39
N LEU A 218 2.93 -4.87 -36.50
CA LEU A 218 3.81 -5.17 -35.38
C LEU A 218 5.00 -6.01 -35.84
N THR A 219 6.21 -5.47 -35.62
CA THR A 219 7.48 -6.16 -35.90
C THR A 219 8.13 -6.75 -34.67
N PHE A 220 7.72 -6.24 -33.49
CA PHE A 220 8.23 -6.69 -32.21
C PHE A 220 7.19 -6.50 -31.12
N GLN A 221 7.09 -7.42 -30.19
CA GLN A 221 6.23 -7.34 -29.01
C GLN A 221 6.96 -7.82 -27.77
N THR A 222 6.72 -7.16 -26.66
CA THR A 222 7.28 -7.54 -25.34
C THR A 222 6.35 -7.08 -24.22
N ASP A 223 6.48 -7.68 -23.07
CA ASP A 223 5.82 -7.30 -21.82
C ASP A 223 6.77 -6.54 -20.86
N ASP A 224 7.90 -6.04 -21.40
CA ASP A 224 8.92 -5.29 -20.67
C ASP A 224 9.21 -3.98 -21.39
N ALA A 225 8.93 -2.85 -20.74
CA ALA A 225 9.04 -1.51 -21.31
C ALA A 225 10.49 -1.12 -21.68
N ASP A 226 11.48 -1.57 -20.89
CA ASP A 226 12.88 -1.33 -21.21
C ASP A 226 13.33 -2.14 -22.45
N CYS A 227 12.85 -3.37 -22.58
CA CYS A 227 13.08 -4.19 -23.77
C CYS A 227 12.42 -3.56 -25.01
N GLU A 228 11.22 -3.00 -24.89
CA GLU A 228 10.58 -2.26 -25.98
C GLU A 228 11.42 -1.06 -26.43
N CYS A 229 11.90 -0.25 -25.48
CA CYS A 229 12.81 0.86 -25.77
C CYS A 229 14.07 0.42 -26.53
N GLN A 230 14.66 -0.72 -26.14
CA GLN A 230 15.82 -1.29 -26.85
C GLN A 230 15.47 -1.71 -28.28
N ALA A 231 14.31 -2.30 -28.50
CA ALA A 231 13.83 -2.69 -29.83
C ALA A 231 13.62 -1.45 -30.72
N ILE A 232 13.07 -0.36 -30.18
CA ILE A 232 12.91 0.91 -30.88
C ILE A 232 14.26 1.49 -31.28
N VAL A 233 15.23 1.54 -30.34
CA VAL A 233 16.60 2.00 -30.59
C VAL A 233 17.28 1.17 -31.69
N ALA A 234 17.04 -0.16 -31.67
CA ALA A 234 17.55 -1.06 -32.72
C ALA A 234 16.86 -0.87 -34.08
N GLY A 235 15.82 -0.04 -34.18
CA GLY A 235 15.11 0.29 -35.42
C GLY A 235 14.15 -0.77 -35.87
N LEU A 236 13.58 -1.57 -34.94
CA LEU A 236 12.59 -2.60 -35.27
C LEU A 236 11.23 -1.96 -35.58
N GLY A 237 10.89 -0.79 -34.99
CA GLY A 237 9.63 -0.10 -35.23
C GLY A 237 9.52 1.19 -34.44
N PHE A 238 8.47 1.95 -34.71
CA PHE A 238 8.02 3.05 -33.82
C PHE A 238 7.33 2.45 -32.61
N GLY A 239 7.46 3.10 -31.45
CA GLY A 239 6.78 2.69 -30.21
C GLY A 239 6.27 3.89 -29.43
N GLN A 240 5.16 3.72 -28.70
CA GLN A 240 4.69 4.71 -27.74
C GLN A 240 5.15 4.27 -26.35
N VAL A 241 5.97 5.12 -25.72
CA VAL A 241 6.57 4.83 -24.41
C VAL A 241 6.40 6.02 -23.47
N GLU A 242 6.50 5.77 -22.17
CA GLU A 242 6.42 6.79 -21.14
C GLU A 242 7.57 7.78 -21.23
N SER A 243 7.30 9.07 -20.91
CA SER A 243 8.26 10.17 -21.00
C SER A 243 9.56 9.89 -20.27
N TYR A 244 9.54 9.30 -19.09
CA TYR A 244 10.75 9.01 -18.30
C TYR A 244 11.65 7.92 -18.94
N LEU A 245 11.10 7.08 -19.81
CA LEU A 245 11.87 6.13 -20.63
C LEU A 245 12.39 6.77 -21.92
N ALA A 246 11.55 7.60 -22.56
CA ALA A 246 11.90 8.27 -23.81
C ALA A 246 12.99 9.36 -23.61
N GLN A 247 12.87 10.19 -22.60
CA GLN A 247 13.72 11.37 -22.38
C GLN A 247 15.23 11.08 -22.38
N PRO A 248 15.76 10.05 -21.68
CA PRO A 248 17.17 9.72 -21.73
C PRO A 248 17.64 9.34 -23.15
N LEU A 249 16.79 8.65 -23.92
CA LEU A 249 17.09 8.22 -25.29
C LEU A 249 17.05 9.39 -26.28
N LEU A 250 16.08 10.30 -26.10
CA LEU A 250 15.95 11.54 -26.87
C LEU A 250 17.18 12.45 -26.65
N ARG A 251 17.56 12.68 -25.39
CA ARG A 251 18.77 13.49 -25.05
C ARG A 251 20.05 12.88 -25.60
N ALA A 252 20.12 11.54 -25.65
CA ALA A 252 21.27 10.83 -26.21
C ALA A 252 21.23 10.74 -27.77
N GLY A 253 20.21 11.30 -28.43
CA GLY A 253 20.05 11.24 -29.89
C GLY A 253 19.83 9.81 -30.44
N LYS A 254 19.48 8.85 -29.57
CA LYS A 254 19.24 7.46 -29.97
C LYS A 254 17.89 7.24 -30.64
N VAL A 255 16.94 8.11 -30.32
CA VAL A 255 15.59 8.14 -30.88
C VAL A 255 15.15 9.57 -31.18
N VAL A 256 14.15 9.71 -32.02
CA VAL A 256 13.47 10.98 -32.36
C VAL A 256 12.01 10.82 -32.02
N SER A 257 11.42 11.86 -31.42
CA SER A 257 9.97 11.93 -31.18
C SER A 257 9.24 12.30 -32.46
N VAL A 258 8.09 11.68 -32.67
CA VAL A 258 7.21 11.96 -33.81
C VAL A 258 5.75 12.11 -33.32
N LEU A 259 4.90 12.77 -34.11
CA LEU A 259 3.49 13.01 -33.78
C LEU A 259 3.27 13.70 -32.42
N GLU A 260 4.15 14.64 -32.04
CA GLU A 260 4.12 15.32 -30.76
C GLU A 260 2.82 16.11 -30.54
N ASP A 261 2.28 16.72 -31.59
CA ASP A 261 0.99 17.44 -31.55
C ASP A 261 -0.21 16.55 -31.22
N LEU A 262 -0.03 15.24 -31.35
CA LEU A 262 -1.05 14.25 -31.03
C LEU A 262 -0.83 13.59 -29.65
N ALA A 263 0.17 14.03 -28.90
CA ALA A 263 0.47 13.46 -27.57
C ALA A 263 -0.77 13.53 -26.65
N PRO A 264 -1.06 12.48 -25.89
CA PRO A 264 -2.17 12.48 -24.96
C PRO A 264 -1.87 13.36 -23.75
N GLU A 265 -2.93 13.78 -23.05
CA GLU A 265 -2.76 14.37 -21.72
C GLU A 265 -1.99 13.43 -20.79
N PRO A 266 -1.05 13.94 -19.98
CA PRO A 266 -0.28 13.12 -19.05
C PRO A 266 -1.19 12.36 -18.09
N TRP A 267 -0.90 11.09 -17.90
CA TRP A 267 -1.67 10.22 -17.01
C TRP A 267 -1.21 10.36 -15.56
N PRO A 268 -2.15 10.34 -14.61
CA PRO A 268 -1.82 10.42 -13.20
C PRO A 268 -1.08 9.17 -12.72
N VAL A 269 -0.12 9.38 -11.82
CA VAL A 269 0.56 8.33 -11.06
C VAL A 269 0.12 8.44 -9.62
N TYR A 270 -0.34 7.34 -9.06
CA TYR A 270 -0.87 7.28 -7.71
C TYR A 270 -0.05 6.35 -6.82
N VAL A 271 0.08 6.75 -5.54
CA VAL A 271 0.37 5.82 -4.45
C VAL A 271 -0.94 5.46 -3.78
N TYR A 272 -1.15 4.17 -3.55
CA TYR A 272 -2.38 3.69 -2.91
C TYR A 272 -2.09 2.66 -1.82
N ARG A 273 -3.02 2.51 -0.90
CA ARG A 273 -3.05 1.46 0.10
C ARG A 273 -4.48 1.01 0.37
N PRO A 274 -4.72 -0.24 0.79
CA PRO A 274 -6.05 -0.67 1.21
C PRO A 274 -6.61 0.18 2.36
N GLN A 275 -7.91 0.51 2.29
CA GLN A 275 -8.62 1.18 3.37
C GLN A 275 -9.06 0.13 4.40
N ARG A 276 -8.20 -0.16 5.38
CA ARG A 276 -8.49 -1.09 6.46
C ARG A 276 -8.07 -0.45 7.77
N GLY A 277 -8.97 -0.37 8.74
CA GLY A 277 -8.74 -0.02 10.14
C GLY A 277 -7.53 0.87 10.49
N PRO A 278 -6.97 0.75 11.67
CA PRO A 278 -5.73 1.42 12.04
C PRO A 278 -4.56 0.96 11.17
N VAL A 279 -3.81 1.92 10.61
CA VAL A 279 -2.66 1.63 9.74
C VAL A 279 -1.39 1.58 10.58
N PRO A 280 -0.63 0.49 10.55
CA PRO A 280 0.65 0.39 11.24
C PRO A 280 1.63 1.50 10.84
N ALA A 281 2.45 1.97 11.79
CA ALA A 281 3.40 3.07 11.56
C ALA A 281 4.37 2.77 10.39
N ARG A 282 4.85 1.52 10.27
CA ARG A 282 5.72 1.09 9.16
C ARG A 282 5.08 1.27 7.79
N ILE A 283 3.77 0.98 7.66
CA ILE A 283 3.05 1.15 6.37
C ILE A 283 2.88 2.63 6.04
N ARG A 284 2.60 3.50 7.02
CA ARG A 284 2.54 4.95 6.83
C ARG A 284 3.89 5.49 6.36
N LEU A 285 4.99 5.12 7.03
CA LEU A 285 6.35 5.54 6.66
C LEU A 285 6.70 5.16 5.22
N VAL A 286 6.43 3.92 4.84
CA VAL A 286 6.70 3.45 3.46
C VAL A 286 5.81 4.18 2.46
N PHE A 287 4.52 4.37 2.77
CA PHE A 287 3.58 5.11 1.92
C PHE A 287 4.06 6.54 1.68
N ASP A 288 4.44 7.25 2.75
CA ASP A 288 4.90 8.65 2.67
C ASP A 288 6.25 8.75 1.93
N ALA A 289 7.17 7.79 2.13
CA ALA A 289 8.44 7.74 1.41
C ALA A 289 8.25 7.50 -0.09
N MET A 290 7.36 6.58 -0.48
CA MET A 290 7.04 6.33 -1.89
C MET A 290 6.35 7.54 -2.54
N LEU A 291 5.44 8.21 -1.81
CA LEU A 291 4.76 9.41 -2.27
C LEU A 291 5.78 10.53 -2.53
N ALA A 292 6.63 10.84 -1.55
CA ALA A 292 7.66 11.87 -1.67
C ALA A 292 8.66 11.58 -2.80
N ALA A 293 9.06 10.31 -2.98
CA ALA A 293 9.97 9.91 -4.06
C ALA A 293 9.36 10.18 -5.45
N LEU A 294 8.07 9.90 -5.62
CA LEU A 294 7.39 10.15 -6.90
C LEU A 294 7.07 11.64 -7.13
N GLU A 295 6.75 12.40 -6.10
CA GLU A 295 6.58 13.86 -6.17
C GLU A 295 7.88 14.55 -6.59
N ALA A 296 9.02 14.08 -6.08
CA ALA A 296 10.35 14.62 -6.41
C ALA A 296 10.93 14.09 -7.75
N SER A 297 10.30 13.09 -8.37
CA SER A 297 10.88 12.30 -9.48
C SER A 297 11.02 13.03 -10.81
N GLY A 298 10.36 14.19 -10.99
CA GLY A 298 10.32 14.87 -12.28
C GLY A 298 9.61 14.10 -13.40
N LEU A 299 8.80 13.10 -13.08
CA LEU A 299 7.98 12.31 -14.04
C LEU A 299 7.08 13.18 -14.93
N GLN A 300 6.80 14.43 -14.51
CA GLN A 300 5.85 15.34 -15.17
C GLN A 300 6.35 15.94 -16.49
N HIS A 301 7.61 15.75 -16.86
CA HIS A 301 8.18 16.33 -18.08
C HIS A 301 7.66 15.56 -19.31
N GLY A 302 6.44 15.88 -19.72
CA GLY A 302 5.90 15.56 -21.05
C GLY A 302 6.43 16.56 -22.09
N PRO A 303 6.17 16.35 -23.39
CA PRO A 303 6.66 17.23 -24.48
C PRO A 303 6.25 18.71 -24.37
N HIS A 304 5.30 19.03 -23.52
CA HIS A 304 4.75 20.40 -23.32
C HIS A 304 5.24 21.10 -22.04
N ALA A 305 6.26 20.60 -21.35
CA ALA A 305 6.71 21.15 -20.05
C ALA A 305 7.84 22.19 -20.15
N GLU A 306 8.30 22.53 -21.34
CA GLU A 306 9.22 23.65 -21.59
C GLU A 306 8.48 24.76 -22.34
N GLY A 307 7.76 25.59 -21.59
CA GLY A 307 7.13 26.82 -22.01
C GLY A 307 7.35 27.92 -21.00
#